data_3654c5f9942936b5ed5db914d1e052ae
#
_entry.id   3654c5f9942936b5ed5db914d1e052ae
#
_cell.length_a   1.000
_cell.length_b   1.000
_cell.length_c   1.000
_cell.angle_alpha   90.00
_cell.angle_beta   90.00
_cell.angle_gamma   90.00
#
_symmetry.space_group_name_H-M   'P 1'
#
loop_
_entity.id
_entity.type
_entity.pdbx_description
1 polymer ?
#
loop_
_entity_poly.entity_id
_entity_poly.type
_entity_poly.pdbx_seq_one_letter_code
_entity_poly.pdbx_strand_id
1 'polypeptide(L)'
;MGILTEWITEWLKGLLIEGIMGNLEGLFDTVNTRVGEISVQVGTTPAAWNAGVFSLIRQLSETVILPIAGLILTFVATYELIQMILEKNNMHEFDVANIYKWVFKTTCAILILSNTFNIVMAVFDVSQSVIASAAGIVTGATNITPDMLADLEMTLEMMELGPLLGLFLQSFLIKFTMLALNIFIFVIVYGRMIEIYLLTSLAPIPVATLSNWELGAMGQNYLRSLFAVGFQGMLILVCVAIYAVLIQGIATGGDPIGAIWGCIGYTVLLCFMLMKTGTISKSIFSAH
;
A
#
# COMPACT_ATOMS: atom_id res chain seq x y z
N MET A 1 -18.89 -50.17 -31.02
CA MET A 1 -18.92 -49.49 -29.71
C MET A 1 -17.61 -48.72 -29.43
N GLY A 2 -16.43 -49.20 -29.88
CA GLY A 2 -15.13 -48.52 -29.64
C GLY A 2 -15.01 -47.10 -30.20
N ILE A 3 -15.44 -46.85 -31.41
CA ILE A 3 -15.28 -45.55 -32.09
C ILE A 3 -16.10 -44.44 -31.41
N LEU A 4 -17.28 -44.76 -30.91
CA LEU A 4 -18.15 -43.80 -30.21
C LEU A 4 -17.61 -43.44 -28.82
N THR A 5 -17.04 -44.43 -28.12
CA THR A 5 -16.40 -44.22 -26.82
C THR A 5 -15.11 -43.41 -26.94
N GLU A 6 -14.29 -43.66 -27.96
CA GLU A 6 -13.08 -42.87 -28.25
C GLU A 6 -13.41 -41.43 -28.60
N TRP A 7 -14.39 -41.17 -29.44
CA TRP A 7 -14.81 -39.82 -29.80
C TRP A 7 -15.36 -39.04 -28.59
N ILE A 8 -16.17 -39.68 -27.74
CA ILE A 8 -16.69 -39.08 -26.53
C ILE A 8 -15.54 -38.74 -25.54
N THR A 9 -14.56 -39.65 -25.43
CA THR A 9 -13.41 -39.45 -24.55
C THR A 9 -12.53 -38.28 -25.03
N GLU A 10 -12.26 -38.17 -26.32
CA GLU A 10 -11.50 -37.05 -26.90
C GLU A 10 -12.24 -35.74 -26.79
N TRP A 11 -13.55 -35.73 -27.06
CA TRP A 11 -14.36 -34.55 -26.88
C TRP A 11 -14.37 -34.06 -25.40
N LEU A 12 -14.52 -34.99 -24.46
CA LEU A 12 -14.50 -34.71 -23.04
C LEU A 12 -13.12 -34.20 -22.56
N LYS A 13 -12.03 -34.78 -23.07
CA LYS A 13 -10.68 -34.31 -22.85
C LYS A 13 -10.51 -32.87 -23.31
N GLY A 14 -10.91 -32.54 -24.51
CA GLY A 14 -10.82 -31.19 -25.05
C GLY A 14 -11.55 -30.18 -24.18
N LEU A 15 -12.78 -30.51 -23.73
CA LEU A 15 -13.56 -29.63 -22.85
C LEU A 15 -12.93 -29.42 -21.47
N LEU A 16 -12.28 -30.44 -20.90
CA LEU A 16 -11.57 -30.33 -19.63
C LEU A 16 -10.29 -29.51 -19.77
N ILE A 17 -9.52 -29.72 -20.84
CA ILE A 17 -8.31 -28.95 -21.14
C ILE A 17 -8.65 -27.48 -21.33
N GLU A 18 -9.64 -27.15 -22.17
CA GLU A 18 -10.13 -25.79 -22.38
C GLU A 18 -10.56 -25.14 -21.06
N GLY A 19 -11.24 -25.89 -20.17
CA GLY A 19 -11.64 -25.40 -18.86
C GLY A 19 -10.47 -25.12 -17.92
N ILE A 20 -9.43 -25.98 -17.88
CA ILE A 20 -8.22 -25.79 -17.07
C ILE A 20 -7.43 -24.59 -17.61
N MET A 21 -7.17 -24.57 -18.93
CA MET A 21 -6.45 -23.48 -19.59
C MET A 21 -7.17 -22.14 -19.39
N GLY A 22 -8.49 -22.10 -19.59
CA GLY A 22 -9.28 -20.88 -19.37
C GLY A 22 -9.24 -20.38 -17.92
N ASN A 23 -9.12 -21.27 -16.92
CA ASN A 23 -8.95 -20.88 -15.54
C ASN A 23 -7.54 -20.29 -15.27
N LEU A 24 -6.49 -20.85 -15.89
CA LEU A 24 -5.11 -20.37 -15.80
C LEU A 24 -4.92 -19.05 -16.57
N GLU A 25 -5.39 -18.97 -17.81
CA GLU A 25 -5.37 -17.73 -18.59
C GLU A 25 -6.11 -16.59 -17.89
N GLY A 26 -7.29 -16.88 -17.35
CA GLY A 26 -8.06 -15.91 -16.56
C GLY A 26 -7.32 -15.44 -15.31
N LEU A 27 -6.52 -16.29 -14.67
CA LEU A 27 -5.63 -15.90 -13.59
C LEU A 27 -4.54 -14.95 -14.09
N PHE A 28 -3.84 -15.29 -15.15
CA PHE A 28 -2.73 -14.48 -15.68
C PHE A 28 -3.21 -13.12 -16.20
N ASP A 29 -4.35 -13.08 -16.89
CA ASP A 29 -4.98 -11.83 -17.31
C ASP A 29 -5.36 -10.97 -16.11
N THR A 30 -5.94 -11.59 -15.08
CA THR A 30 -6.26 -10.90 -13.82
C THR A 30 -5.00 -10.36 -13.13
N VAL A 31 -3.91 -11.14 -13.10
CA VAL A 31 -2.63 -10.68 -12.52
C VAL A 31 -2.09 -9.46 -13.28
N ASN A 32 -2.01 -9.54 -14.61
CA ASN A 32 -1.53 -8.45 -15.44
C ASN A 32 -2.37 -7.16 -15.23
N THR A 33 -3.69 -7.32 -15.26
CA THR A 33 -4.65 -6.21 -15.04
C THR A 33 -4.49 -5.62 -13.64
N ARG A 34 -4.40 -6.45 -12.60
CA ARG A 34 -4.28 -5.99 -11.20
C ARG A 34 -2.95 -5.33 -10.90
N VAL A 35 -1.86 -5.79 -11.47
CA VAL A 35 -0.55 -5.10 -11.35
C VAL A 35 -0.68 -3.65 -11.86
N GLY A 36 -1.30 -3.47 -13.04
CA GLY A 36 -1.55 -2.15 -13.61
C GLY A 36 -2.48 -1.29 -12.74
N GLU A 37 -3.62 -1.83 -12.32
CA GLU A 37 -4.59 -1.12 -11.48
C GLU A 37 -4.00 -0.70 -10.13
N ILE A 38 -3.29 -1.61 -9.44
CA ILE A 38 -2.66 -1.32 -8.15
C ILE A 38 -1.59 -0.24 -8.32
N SER A 39 -0.78 -0.32 -9.38
CA SER A 39 0.24 0.69 -9.69
C SER A 39 -0.36 2.09 -9.82
N VAL A 40 -1.51 2.21 -10.49
CA VAL A 40 -2.24 3.47 -10.62
C VAL A 40 -2.86 3.90 -9.29
N GLN A 41 -3.55 2.99 -8.58
CA GLN A 41 -4.26 3.31 -7.34
C GLN A 41 -3.31 3.72 -6.21
N VAL A 42 -2.19 2.99 -6.01
CA VAL A 42 -1.21 3.35 -4.99
C VAL A 42 -0.40 4.60 -5.36
N GLY A 43 -0.29 4.91 -6.65
CA GLY A 43 0.30 6.13 -7.19
C GLY A 43 -0.65 7.33 -7.26
N THR A 44 -1.93 7.19 -6.92
CA THR A 44 -2.90 8.29 -6.94
C THR A 44 -2.75 9.19 -5.71
N THR A 45 -2.71 10.51 -5.91
CA THR A 45 -2.63 11.47 -4.80
C THR A 45 -3.94 11.52 -4.01
N PRO A 46 -3.93 11.87 -2.71
CA PRO A 46 -5.16 12.01 -1.93
C PRO A 46 -6.17 12.99 -2.57
N ALA A 47 -5.70 14.09 -3.14
CA ALA A 47 -6.55 15.06 -3.80
C ALA A 47 -7.25 14.50 -5.06
N ALA A 48 -6.55 13.65 -5.83
CA ALA A 48 -7.08 13.04 -7.05
C ALA A 48 -7.97 11.82 -6.77
N TRP A 49 -7.75 11.12 -5.63
CA TRP A 49 -8.50 9.91 -5.29
C TRP A 49 -9.99 10.18 -5.05
N ASN A 50 -10.32 11.21 -4.24
CA ASN A 50 -11.69 11.64 -4.03
C ASN A 50 -11.74 13.10 -3.58
N ALA A 51 -12.10 14.00 -4.49
CA ALA A 51 -12.14 15.44 -4.24
C ALA A 51 -13.15 15.84 -3.13
N GLY A 52 -14.27 15.09 -2.99
CA GLY A 52 -15.27 15.34 -1.94
C GLY A 52 -14.74 15.02 -0.56
N VAL A 53 -14.13 13.84 -0.39
CA VAL A 53 -13.49 13.45 0.89
C VAL A 53 -12.33 14.38 1.19
N PHE A 54 -11.49 14.70 0.21
CA PHE A 54 -10.36 15.62 0.38
C PHE A 54 -10.80 16.99 0.90
N SER A 55 -11.84 17.60 0.29
CA SER A 55 -12.36 18.90 0.73
C SER A 55 -12.95 18.85 2.14
N LEU A 56 -13.67 17.77 2.48
CA LEU A 56 -14.20 17.55 3.83
C LEU A 56 -13.08 17.47 4.88
N ILE A 57 -12.05 16.67 4.61
CA ILE A 57 -10.92 16.47 5.53
C ILE A 57 -10.12 17.77 5.69
N ARG A 58 -9.93 18.52 4.60
CA ARG A 58 -9.29 19.82 4.64
C ARG A 58 -10.07 20.80 5.51
N GLN A 59 -11.37 20.91 5.28
CA GLN A 59 -12.23 21.78 6.07
C GLN A 59 -12.20 21.40 7.56
N LEU A 60 -12.30 20.11 7.88
CA LEU A 60 -12.22 19.62 9.26
C LEU A 60 -10.89 20.00 9.92
N SER A 61 -9.77 19.77 9.22
CA SER A 61 -8.43 20.08 9.73
C SER A 61 -8.24 21.58 9.96
N GLU A 62 -8.63 22.41 8.98
CA GLU A 62 -8.40 23.87 9.03
C GLU A 62 -9.39 24.61 9.94
N THR A 63 -10.66 24.18 10.02
CA THR A 63 -11.69 24.93 10.79
C THR A 63 -11.91 24.42 12.19
N VAL A 64 -11.67 23.12 12.46
CA VAL A 64 -11.94 22.53 13.77
C VAL A 64 -10.64 22.20 14.52
N ILE A 65 -9.72 21.51 13.85
CA ILE A 65 -8.53 20.97 14.50
C ILE A 65 -7.44 22.03 14.66
N LEU A 66 -7.23 22.87 13.66
CA LEU A 66 -6.21 23.92 13.69
C LEU A 66 -6.39 24.91 14.85
N PRO A 67 -7.59 25.42 15.18
CA PRO A 67 -7.80 26.26 16.38
C PRO A 67 -7.41 25.56 17.69
N ILE A 68 -7.76 24.27 17.84
CA ILE A 68 -7.38 23.46 19.01
C ILE A 68 -5.85 23.32 19.08
N ALA A 69 -5.21 23.04 17.98
CA ALA A 69 -3.76 22.94 17.88
C ALA A 69 -3.07 24.30 18.19
N GLY A 70 -3.70 25.43 17.85
CA GLY A 70 -3.25 26.76 18.22
C GLY A 70 -3.24 26.97 19.73
N LEU A 71 -4.27 26.48 20.45
CA LEU A 71 -4.30 26.52 21.92
C LEU A 71 -3.19 25.65 22.52
N ILE A 72 -2.97 24.45 21.95
CA ILE A 72 -1.88 23.56 22.37
C ILE A 72 -0.52 24.24 22.15
N LEU A 73 -0.30 24.85 20.99
CA LEU A 73 0.94 25.57 20.70
C LEU A 73 1.16 26.73 21.66
N THR A 74 0.11 27.48 21.99
CA THR A 74 0.18 28.58 22.99
C THR A 74 0.59 28.05 24.36
N PHE A 75 0.00 26.95 24.81
CA PHE A 75 0.39 26.27 26.04
C PHE A 75 1.86 25.83 26.02
N VAL A 76 2.27 25.14 24.96
CA VAL A 76 3.64 24.66 24.77
C VAL A 76 4.65 25.80 24.75
N ALA A 77 4.38 26.87 24.03
CA ALA A 77 5.26 28.05 23.96
C ALA A 77 5.37 28.77 25.32
N THR A 78 4.24 28.90 26.05
CA THR A 78 4.25 29.50 27.39
C THR A 78 5.02 28.62 28.38
N TYR A 79 4.82 27.33 28.34
CA TYR A 79 5.55 26.37 29.18
C TYR A 79 7.07 26.45 28.93
N GLU A 80 7.50 26.51 27.67
CA GLU A 80 8.91 26.69 27.32
C GLU A 80 9.49 28.00 27.80
N LEU A 81 8.71 29.12 27.75
CA LEU A 81 9.11 30.40 28.28
C LEU A 81 9.32 30.31 29.78
N ILE A 82 8.40 29.68 30.51
CA ILE A 82 8.50 29.49 31.97
C ILE A 82 9.74 28.66 32.33
N GLN A 83 9.98 27.54 31.62
CA GLN A 83 11.18 26.72 31.82
C GLN A 83 12.46 27.56 31.62
N MET A 84 12.54 28.32 30.52
CA MET A 84 13.68 29.15 30.19
C MET A 84 13.96 30.20 31.29
N ILE A 85 12.93 30.71 32.00
CA ILE A 85 13.08 31.63 33.11
C ILE A 85 13.54 30.90 34.39
N LEU A 86 12.98 29.68 34.64
CA LEU A 86 13.26 28.95 35.88
C LEU A 86 14.64 28.26 35.89
N GLU A 87 15.11 27.75 34.71
CA GLU A 87 16.41 27.09 34.60
C GLU A 87 17.60 27.99 34.90
N LYS A 88 17.43 29.31 34.75
CA LYS A 88 18.46 30.31 35.10
C LYS A 88 18.18 30.87 36.50
N ASN A 89 18.71 30.20 37.50
CA ASN A 89 18.59 30.49 38.93
C ASN A 89 19.10 31.88 39.36
N ASN A 90 19.61 32.72 38.45
CA ASN A 90 20.03 34.09 38.68
C ASN A 90 19.40 35.02 37.63
N MET A 91 18.41 35.82 38.06
CA MET A 91 17.78 36.84 37.23
C MET A 91 18.79 37.90 36.68
N HIS A 92 20.03 37.91 37.12
CA HIS A 92 21.08 38.81 36.65
C HIS A 92 21.74 38.42 35.35
N GLU A 93 21.57 37.16 34.87
CA GLU A 93 22.13 36.65 33.62
C GLU A 93 21.04 36.35 32.55
N PHE A 94 19.92 37.05 32.63
CA PHE A 94 18.87 36.87 31.62
C PHE A 94 19.33 37.45 30.27
N ASP A 95 19.88 36.57 29.43
CA ASP A 95 20.40 36.96 28.12
C ASP A 95 19.23 37.24 27.17
N VAL A 96 19.11 38.47 26.71
CA VAL A 96 18.13 38.92 25.72
C VAL A 96 18.15 38.05 24.46
N ALA A 97 19.30 37.45 24.12
CA ALA A 97 19.44 36.53 23.01
C ALA A 97 18.52 35.29 23.15
N ASN A 98 18.22 34.82 24.36
CA ASN A 98 17.34 33.68 24.57
C ASN A 98 15.87 34.02 24.26
N ILE A 99 15.44 35.27 24.58
CA ILE A 99 14.12 35.76 24.19
C ILE A 99 14.00 35.79 22.66
N TYR A 100 15.01 36.30 21.95
CA TYR A 100 14.99 36.32 20.50
C TYR A 100 14.91 34.89 19.90
N LYS A 101 15.66 33.94 20.46
CA LYS A 101 15.57 32.52 20.04
C LYS A 101 14.19 31.97 20.28
N TRP A 102 13.55 32.22 21.43
CA TRP A 102 12.21 31.75 21.72
C TRP A 102 11.18 32.37 20.78
N VAL A 103 11.22 33.71 20.56
CA VAL A 103 10.33 34.42 19.63
C VAL A 103 10.46 33.85 18.22
N PHE A 104 11.69 33.68 17.73
CA PHE A 104 11.95 33.12 16.41
C PHE A 104 11.39 31.69 16.27
N LYS A 105 11.66 30.83 17.26
CA LYS A 105 11.18 29.45 17.31
C LYS A 105 9.65 29.39 17.32
N THR A 106 9.00 30.21 18.16
CA THR A 106 7.54 30.27 18.25
C THR A 106 6.93 30.77 16.93
N THR A 107 7.53 31.78 16.31
CA THR A 107 7.09 32.29 15.01
C THR A 107 7.19 31.21 13.93
N CYS A 108 8.31 30.49 13.87
CA CYS A 108 8.45 29.36 12.96
C CYS A 108 7.40 28.27 13.22
N ALA A 109 7.13 27.96 14.50
CA ALA A 109 6.11 26.97 14.88
C ALA A 109 4.70 27.40 14.44
N ILE A 110 4.34 28.67 14.57
CA ILE A 110 3.07 29.23 14.09
C ILE A 110 2.97 29.09 12.56
N LEU A 111 4.04 29.42 11.82
CA LEU A 111 4.06 29.30 10.35
C LEU A 111 3.92 27.86 9.90
N ILE A 112 4.59 26.91 10.55
CA ILE A 112 4.46 25.49 10.27
C ILE A 112 3.05 25.02 10.58
N LEU A 113 2.51 25.38 11.75
CA LEU A 113 1.17 24.99 12.17
C LEU A 113 0.10 25.49 11.20
N SER A 114 0.18 26.77 10.78
CA SER A 114 -0.79 27.37 9.85
C SER A 114 -0.77 26.69 8.47
N ASN A 115 0.36 26.09 8.08
CA ASN A 115 0.53 25.41 6.79
C ASN A 115 0.56 23.88 6.91
N THR A 116 0.19 23.32 8.06
CA THR A 116 0.31 21.89 8.35
C THR A 116 -0.36 21.02 7.28
N PHE A 117 -1.58 21.37 6.85
CA PHE A 117 -2.28 20.60 5.83
C PHE A 117 -1.49 20.52 4.53
N ASN A 118 -0.97 21.63 4.03
CA ASN A 118 -0.19 21.69 2.80
C ASN A 118 1.15 20.94 2.94
N ILE A 119 1.82 21.03 4.11
CA ILE A 119 3.06 20.31 4.38
C ILE A 119 2.82 18.80 4.37
N VAL A 120 1.75 18.34 5.00
CA VAL A 120 1.38 16.91 5.02
C VAL A 120 1.05 16.42 3.62
N MET A 121 0.30 17.20 2.83
CA MET A 121 0.02 16.84 1.45
C MET A 121 1.28 16.77 0.60
N ALA A 122 2.23 17.70 0.77
CA ALA A 122 3.50 17.64 0.05
C ALA A 122 4.30 16.36 0.34
N VAL A 123 4.26 15.83 1.57
CA VAL A 123 4.89 14.54 1.90
C VAL A 123 4.25 13.40 1.10
N PHE A 124 2.92 13.39 0.98
CA PHE A 124 2.23 12.38 0.17
C PHE A 124 2.49 12.56 -1.32
N ASP A 125 2.54 13.77 -1.84
CA ASP A 125 2.84 14.04 -3.25
C ASP A 125 4.24 13.53 -3.63
N VAL A 126 5.25 13.74 -2.77
CA VAL A 126 6.60 13.17 -2.95
C VAL A 126 6.56 11.65 -2.93
N SER A 127 5.87 11.05 -1.95
CA SER A 127 5.73 9.60 -1.86
C SER A 127 5.07 9.01 -3.11
N GLN A 128 4.03 9.66 -3.64
CA GLN A 128 3.33 9.23 -4.85
C GLN A 128 4.21 9.37 -6.11
N SER A 129 5.00 10.43 -6.21
CA SER A 129 5.97 10.58 -7.31
C SER A 129 6.98 9.44 -7.36
N VAL A 130 7.49 9.02 -6.20
CA VAL A 130 8.40 7.87 -6.09
C VAL A 130 7.70 6.56 -6.50
N ILE A 131 6.46 6.34 -6.03
CA ILE A 131 5.68 5.16 -6.37
C ILE A 131 5.38 5.11 -7.87
N ALA A 132 4.98 6.23 -8.48
CA ALA A 132 4.71 6.31 -9.91
C ALA A 132 5.95 6.01 -10.77
N SER A 133 7.12 6.48 -10.34
CA SER A 133 8.39 6.17 -11.00
C SER A 133 8.74 4.68 -10.93
N ALA A 134 8.50 4.05 -9.77
CA ALA A 134 8.70 2.62 -9.58
C ALA A 134 7.69 1.76 -10.36
N ALA A 135 6.44 2.23 -10.50
CA ALA A 135 5.39 1.54 -11.24
C ALA A 135 5.77 1.33 -12.71
N GLY A 136 6.44 2.29 -13.33
CA GLY A 136 6.94 2.18 -14.71
C GLY A 136 7.96 1.04 -14.90
N ILE A 137 8.77 0.76 -13.88
CA ILE A 137 9.74 -0.35 -13.89
C ILE A 137 9.01 -1.69 -13.73
N VAL A 138 8.03 -1.74 -12.82
CA VAL A 138 7.29 -2.97 -12.49
C VAL A 138 6.45 -3.44 -13.67
N THR A 139 5.67 -2.56 -14.29
CA THR A 139 4.81 -2.92 -15.43
C THR A 139 5.58 -3.43 -16.64
N GLY A 140 6.83 -2.99 -16.83
CA GLY A 140 7.71 -3.50 -17.90
C GLY A 140 8.26 -4.90 -17.64
N ALA A 141 8.33 -5.34 -16.39
CA ALA A 141 8.94 -6.60 -15.99
C ALA A 141 7.94 -7.76 -15.78
N THR A 142 6.63 -7.49 -15.80
CA THR A 142 5.60 -8.43 -15.32
C THR A 142 4.58 -8.87 -16.36
N ASN A 143 4.87 -8.76 -17.66
CA ASN A 143 3.96 -9.22 -18.72
C ASN A 143 3.99 -10.74 -18.87
N ILE A 144 2.88 -11.40 -18.52
CA ILE A 144 2.65 -12.82 -18.78
C ILE A 144 1.90 -12.93 -20.11
N THR A 145 2.48 -13.67 -21.07
CA THR A 145 1.91 -13.85 -22.39
C THR A 145 1.27 -15.25 -22.53
N PRO A 146 0.23 -15.41 -23.36
CA PRO A 146 -0.39 -16.72 -23.60
C PRO A 146 0.59 -17.78 -24.11
N ASP A 147 1.62 -17.38 -24.85
CA ASP A 147 2.65 -18.32 -25.39
C ASP A 147 3.41 -19.06 -24.27
N MET A 148 3.46 -18.50 -23.06
CA MET A 148 4.10 -19.17 -21.92
C MET A 148 3.32 -20.38 -21.41
N LEU A 149 2.06 -20.54 -21.82
CA LEU A 149 1.18 -21.66 -21.43
C LEU A 149 1.21 -22.83 -22.39
N ALA A 150 1.87 -22.72 -23.55
CA ALA A 150 1.87 -23.73 -24.59
C ALA A 150 2.44 -25.08 -24.10
N ASP A 151 3.49 -25.05 -23.27
CA ASP A 151 4.10 -26.24 -22.67
C ASP A 151 3.15 -26.98 -21.72
N LEU A 152 2.34 -26.19 -20.96
CA LEU A 152 1.32 -26.74 -20.08
C LEU A 152 0.18 -27.39 -20.85
N GLU A 153 -0.29 -26.76 -21.93
CA GLU A 153 -1.33 -27.30 -22.80
C GLU A 153 -0.90 -28.63 -23.42
N MET A 154 0.31 -28.70 -23.98
CA MET A 154 0.88 -29.91 -24.52
C MET A 154 0.95 -31.04 -23.47
N THR A 155 1.30 -30.74 -22.24
CA THR A 155 1.34 -31.70 -21.14
C THR A 155 -0.05 -32.23 -20.79
N LEU A 156 -1.07 -31.33 -20.75
CA LEU A 156 -2.46 -31.70 -20.49
C LEU A 156 -3.03 -32.62 -21.58
N GLU A 157 -2.67 -32.40 -22.85
CA GLU A 157 -3.09 -33.27 -23.98
C GLU A 157 -2.60 -34.71 -23.83
N MET A 158 -1.42 -34.91 -23.22
CA MET A 158 -0.84 -36.24 -22.99
C MET A 158 -1.47 -36.97 -21.80
N MET A 159 -2.25 -36.29 -20.94
CA MET A 159 -2.82 -36.88 -19.74
C MET A 159 -4.06 -37.74 -20.02
N GLU A 160 -4.30 -38.73 -19.15
CA GLU A 160 -5.51 -39.54 -19.17
C GLU A 160 -6.71 -38.76 -18.61
N LEU A 161 -7.93 -39.18 -18.96
CA LEU A 161 -9.19 -38.49 -18.59
C LEU A 161 -9.39 -38.36 -17.06
N GLY A 162 -9.00 -39.39 -16.27
CA GLY A 162 -9.18 -39.41 -14.82
C GLY A 162 -8.38 -38.31 -14.12
N PRO A 163 -7.05 -38.27 -14.31
CA PRO A 163 -6.21 -37.16 -13.77
C PRO A 163 -6.65 -35.80 -14.25
N LEU A 164 -7.07 -35.64 -15.51
CA LEU A 164 -7.53 -34.41 -16.12
C LEU A 164 -8.79 -33.87 -15.42
N LEU A 165 -9.74 -34.74 -15.10
CA LEU A 165 -10.94 -34.37 -14.36
C LEU A 165 -10.61 -33.88 -12.91
N GLY A 166 -9.62 -34.55 -12.27
CA GLY A 166 -9.10 -34.13 -11.00
C GLY A 166 -8.48 -32.72 -11.03
N LEU A 167 -7.66 -32.44 -12.05
CA LEU A 167 -7.05 -31.12 -12.27
C LEU A 167 -8.08 -30.05 -12.60
N PHE A 168 -9.10 -30.38 -13.40
CA PHE A 168 -10.20 -29.47 -13.69
C PHE A 168 -10.92 -29.02 -12.42
N LEU A 169 -11.25 -29.94 -11.52
CA LEU A 169 -11.86 -29.60 -10.24
C LEU A 169 -10.92 -28.76 -9.37
N GLN A 170 -9.64 -29.06 -9.35
CA GLN A 170 -8.64 -28.28 -8.61
C GLN A 170 -8.48 -26.86 -9.19
N SER A 171 -8.56 -26.70 -10.51
CA SER A 171 -8.44 -25.40 -11.16
C SER A 171 -9.53 -24.38 -10.73
N PHE A 172 -10.69 -24.84 -10.28
CA PHE A 172 -11.70 -23.95 -9.71
C PHE A 172 -11.25 -23.27 -8.41
N LEU A 173 -10.32 -23.88 -7.65
CA LEU A 173 -9.75 -23.26 -6.45
C LEU A 173 -9.01 -21.97 -6.78
N ILE A 174 -8.45 -21.86 -7.99
CA ILE A 174 -7.80 -20.63 -8.48
C ILE A 174 -8.78 -19.47 -8.46
N LYS A 175 -10.03 -19.67 -8.92
CA LYS A 175 -11.06 -18.61 -8.90
C LYS A 175 -11.37 -18.12 -7.50
N PHE A 176 -11.44 -19.01 -6.51
CA PHE A 176 -11.67 -18.63 -5.12
C PHE A 176 -10.50 -17.85 -4.52
N THR A 177 -9.26 -18.27 -4.81
CA THR A 177 -8.09 -17.54 -4.33
C THR A 177 -7.97 -16.17 -4.99
N MET A 178 -8.33 -16.03 -6.26
CA MET A 178 -8.35 -14.74 -6.95
C MET A 178 -9.45 -13.81 -6.40
N LEU A 179 -10.62 -14.34 -6.07
CA LEU A 179 -11.66 -13.56 -5.39
C LEU A 179 -11.17 -13.04 -4.03
N ALA A 180 -10.52 -13.90 -3.24
CA ALA A 180 -9.93 -13.50 -1.97
C ALA A 180 -8.86 -12.41 -2.18
N LEU A 181 -7.95 -12.59 -3.14
CA LEU A 181 -6.91 -11.60 -3.45
C LEU A 181 -7.51 -10.24 -3.80
N ASN A 182 -8.58 -10.21 -4.62
CA ASN A 182 -9.25 -8.97 -4.98
C ASN A 182 -9.81 -8.23 -3.75
N ILE A 183 -10.40 -8.96 -2.80
CA ILE A 183 -10.92 -8.38 -1.55
C ILE A 183 -9.75 -7.84 -0.71
N PHE A 184 -8.64 -8.58 -0.57
CA PHE A 184 -7.47 -8.13 0.19
C PHE A 184 -6.85 -6.88 -0.42
N ILE A 185 -6.66 -6.84 -1.74
CA ILE A 185 -6.14 -5.66 -2.44
C ILE A 185 -7.04 -4.45 -2.18
N PHE A 186 -8.35 -4.61 -2.36
CA PHE A 186 -9.31 -3.54 -2.10
C PHE A 186 -9.17 -3.00 -0.67
N VAL A 187 -9.23 -3.88 0.34
CA VAL A 187 -9.16 -3.48 1.75
C VAL A 187 -7.84 -2.76 2.06
N ILE A 188 -6.72 -3.23 1.54
CA ILE A 188 -5.41 -2.67 1.86
C ILE A 188 -5.18 -1.34 1.14
N VAL A 189 -5.53 -1.24 -0.13
CA VAL A 189 -5.32 0.00 -0.91
C VAL A 189 -6.27 1.11 -0.45
N TYR A 190 -7.56 0.80 -0.30
CA TYR A 190 -8.53 1.78 0.21
C TYR A 190 -8.32 2.09 1.69
N GLY A 191 -7.99 1.09 2.49
CA GLY A 191 -7.65 1.25 3.91
C GLY A 191 -6.48 2.21 4.11
N ARG A 192 -5.43 2.09 3.30
CA ARG A 192 -4.30 3.04 3.30
C ARG A 192 -4.77 4.47 3.00
N MET A 193 -5.63 4.67 1.99
CA MET A 193 -6.15 6.01 1.68
C MET A 193 -6.95 6.61 2.83
N ILE A 194 -7.76 5.81 3.49
CA ILE A 194 -8.50 6.23 4.68
C ILE A 194 -7.52 6.59 5.82
N GLU A 195 -6.48 5.78 6.04
CA GLU A 195 -5.44 6.07 7.05
C GLU A 195 -4.72 7.40 6.76
N ILE A 196 -4.42 7.68 5.48
CA ILE A 196 -3.86 8.98 5.05
C ILE A 196 -4.79 10.14 5.43
N TYR A 197 -6.07 10.04 5.13
CA TYR A 197 -7.02 11.11 5.47
C TYR A 197 -7.20 11.28 6.98
N LEU A 198 -7.23 10.20 7.75
CA LEU A 198 -7.32 10.26 9.21
C LEU A 198 -6.08 10.94 9.82
N LEU A 199 -4.88 10.54 9.38
CA LEU A 199 -3.65 11.20 9.82
C LEU A 199 -3.63 12.68 9.45
N THR A 200 -4.04 13.02 8.23
CA THR A 200 -4.08 14.40 7.76
C THR A 200 -5.08 15.26 8.53
N SER A 201 -6.26 14.72 8.86
CA SER A 201 -7.30 15.46 9.57
C SER A 201 -6.83 15.94 10.93
N LEU A 202 -6.05 15.15 11.66
CA LEU A 202 -5.56 15.44 13.01
C LEU A 202 -4.14 16.02 13.05
N ALA A 203 -3.51 16.20 11.90
CA ALA A 203 -2.13 16.64 11.75
C ALA A 203 -1.73 17.87 12.59
N PRO A 204 -2.57 18.93 12.71
CA PRO A 204 -2.18 20.12 13.45
C PRO A 204 -1.87 19.83 14.93
N ILE A 205 -2.53 18.86 15.57
CA ILE A 205 -2.34 18.56 17.01
C ILE A 205 -0.90 18.09 17.31
N PRO A 206 -0.40 17.00 16.71
CA PRO A 206 0.98 16.57 16.96
C PRO A 206 2.03 17.57 16.43
N VAL A 207 1.73 18.28 15.34
CA VAL A 207 2.64 19.31 14.80
C VAL A 207 2.80 20.49 15.78
N ALA A 208 1.76 20.87 16.51
CA ALA A 208 1.85 21.90 17.54
C ALA A 208 2.85 21.58 18.67
N THR A 209 3.15 20.30 18.91
CA THR A 209 4.10 19.86 19.95
C THR A 209 5.56 19.86 19.48
N LEU A 210 5.83 19.95 18.17
CA LEU A 210 7.19 19.87 17.61
C LEU A 210 8.13 20.97 18.12
N SER A 211 7.58 22.10 18.54
CA SER A 211 8.37 23.22 19.01
C SER A 211 9.02 23.00 20.38
N ASN A 212 8.56 22.06 21.18
CA ASN A 212 9.11 21.80 22.52
C ASN A 212 9.94 20.50 22.54
N TRP A 213 11.07 20.51 23.25
CA TRP A 213 11.96 19.35 23.32
C TRP A 213 11.31 18.15 24.04
N GLU A 214 10.60 18.40 25.15
CA GLU A 214 9.99 17.35 25.98
C GLU A 214 8.72 16.77 25.32
N LEU A 215 7.87 17.64 24.76
CA LEU A 215 6.61 17.24 24.14
C LEU A 215 6.75 16.88 22.66
N GLY A 216 7.88 17.21 22.03
CA GLY A 216 8.13 17.05 20.60
C GLY A 216 8.18 15.59 20.12
N ALA A 217 8.32 14.63 21.05
CA ALA A 217 8.29 13.19 20.73
C ALA A 217 6.98 12.78 20.02
N MET A 218 5.83 13.37 20.41
CA MET A 218 4.54 13.13 19.76
C MET A 218 4.55 13.59 18.30
N GLY A 219 5.02 14.82 18.04
CA GLY A 219 5.12 15.36 16.69
C GLY A 219 6.11 14.60 15.82
N GLN A 220 7.26 14.20 16.39
CA GLN A 220 8.25 13.39 15.66
C GLN A 220 7.69 12.01 15.29
N ASN A 221 7.01 11.33 16.21
CA ASN A 221 6.41 10.04 15.93
C ASN A 221 5.28 10.15 14.89
N TYR A 222 4.51 11.23 14.95
CA TYR A 222 3.52 11.53 13.91
C TYR A 222 4.17 11.67 12.52
N LEU A 223 5.26 12.42 12.39
CA LEU A 223 5.96 12.55 11.11
C LEU A 223 6.49 11.21 10.60
N ARG A 224 7.05 10.37 11.48
CA ARG A 224 7.47 9.00 11.13
C ARG A 224 6.30 8.16 10.64
N SER A 225 5.15 8.24 11.29
CA SER A 225 3.93 7.54 10.88
C SER A 225 3.42 8.05 9.51
N LEU A 226 3.51 9.36 9.28
CA LEU A 226 3.13 9.97 8.01
C LEU A 226 3.99 9.43 6.85
N PHE A 227 5.32 9.39 7.02
CA PHE A 227 6.23 8.79 6.04
C PHE A 227 5.97 7.29 5.88
N ALA A 228 5.74 6.57 6.97
CA ALA A 228 5.44 5.15 6.92
C ALA A 228 4.22 4.86 6.05
N VAL A 229 3.11 5.56 6.25
CA VAL A 229 1.88 5.37 5.45
C VAL A 229 2.07 5.88 4.02
N GLY A 230 2.80 6.98 3.83
CA GLY A 230 3.14 7.49 2.51
C GLY A 230 3.90 6.45 1.67
N PHE A 231 4.95 5.86 2.22
CA PHE A 231 5.79 4.87 1.51
C PHE A 231 5.25 3.43 1.54
N GLN A 232 4.21 3.13 2.31
CA GLN A 232 3.55 1.82 2.28
C GLN A 232 3.11 1.42 0.87
N GLY A 233 2.67 2.39 0.04
CA GLY A 233 2.30 2.14 -1.35
C GLY A 233 3.44 1.56 -2.19
N MET A 234 4.69 1.97 -1.92
CA MET A 234 5.86 1.39 -2.55
C MET A 234 6.05 -0.09 -2.18
N LEU A 235 5.84 -0.44 -0.91
CA LEU A 235 5.91 -1.83 -0.46
C LEU A 235 4.80 -2.69 -1.07
N ILE A 236 3.59 -2.16 -1.21
CA ILE A 236 2.49 -2.82 -1.90
C ILE A 236 2.88 -3.12 -3.35
N LEU A 237 3.40 -2.13 -4.06
CA LEU A 237 3.85 -2.27 -5.44
C LEU A 237 4.94 -3.34 -5.58
N VAL A 238 5.96 -3.32 -4.71
CA VAL A 238 7.04 -4.31 -4.70
C VAL A 238 6.52 -5.72 -4.43
N CYS A 239 5.60 -5.91 -3.47
CA CYS A 239 4.98 -7.21 -3.20
C CYS A 239 4.24 -7.76 -4.42
N VAL A 240 3.48 -6.91 -5.11
CA VAL A 240 2.73 -7.30 -6.31
C VAL A 240 3.67 -7.61 -7.47
N ALA A 241 4.77 -6.85 -7.63
CA ALA A 241 5.80 -7.12 -8.63
C ALA A 241 6.48 -8.49 -8.42
N ILE A 242 6.89 -8.78 -7.18
CA ILE A 242 7.48 -10.07 -6.82
C ILE A 242 6.50 -11.21 -7.13
N TYR A 243 5.23 -11.06 -6.76
CA TYR A 243 4.19 -12.03 -7.05
C TYR A 243 4.05 -12.30 -8.55
N ALA A 244 3.99 -11.25 -9.37
CA ALA A 244 3.85 -11.38 -10.82
C ALA A 244 5.04 -12.14 -11.44
N VAL A 245 6.28 -11.88 -11.00
CA VAL A 245 7.47 -12.60 -11.45
C VAL A 245 7.43 -14.07 -11.01
N LEU A 246 6.98 -14.36 -9.78
CA LEU A 246 6.85 -15.74 -9.30
C LEU A 246 5.79 -16.53 -10.09
N ILE A 247 4.66 -15.92 -10.41
CA ILE A 247 3.62 -16.53 -11.25
C ILE A 247 4.13 -16.77 -12.67
N GLN A 248 4.89 -15.84 -13.24
CA GLN A 248 5.51 -16.02 -14.57
C GLN A 248 6.44 -17.23 -14.61
N GLY A 249 7.22 -17.45 -13.53
CA GLY A 249 8.09 -18.63 -13.42
C GLY A 249 7.32 -19.96 -13.38
N ILE A 250 6.08 -19.97 -12.89
CA ILE A 250 5.21 -21.16 -12.91
C ILE A 250 4.70 -21.44 -14.34
N ALA A 251 4.30 -20.40 -15.06
CA ALA A 251 3.76 -20.53 -16.41
C ALA A 251 4.75 -21.24 -17.36
N THR A 252 6.05 -21.09 -17.13
CA THR A 252 7.12 -21.70 -17.94
C THR A 252 7.55 -23.08 -17.48
N GLY A 253 6.95 -23.64 -16.42
CA GLY A 253 7.43 -24.85 -15.76
C GLY A 253 6.96 -26.17 -16.36
N GLY A 254 5.97 -26.20 -17.27
CA GLY A 254 5.46 -27.41 -17.94
C GLY A 254 4.78 -28.45 -17.03
N ASP A 255 4.64 -28.22 -15.74
CA ASP A 255 3.94 -29.10 -14.76
C ASP A 255 2.57 -28.51 -14.37
N PRO A 256 1.45 -29.09 -14.89
CA PRO A 256 0.11 -28.56 -14.61
C PRO A 256 -0.31 -28.64 -13.14
N ILE A 257 0.12 -29.68 -12.42
CA ILE A 257 -0.20 -29.84 -11.00
C ILE A 257 0.54 -28.79 -10.18
N GLY A 258 1.84 -28.68 -10.42
CA GLY A 258 2.69 -27.67 -9.80
C GLY A 258 2.25 -26.25 -10.13
N ALA A 259 1.76 -26.00 -11.35
CA ALA A 259 1.23 -24.72 -11.77
C ALA A 259 -0.01 -24.30 -10.96
N ILE A 260 -1.02 -25.17 -10.83
CA ILE A 260 -2.25 -24.89 -10.08
C ILE A 260 -1.94 -24.62 -8.60
N TRP A 261 -1.21 -25.50 -7.93
CA TRP A 261 -0.89 -25.36 -6.51
C TRP A 261 0.09 -24.21 -6.24
N GLY A 262 1.04 -23.98 -7.15
CA GLY A 262 1.96 -22.85 -7.08
C GLY A 262 1.22 -21.51 -7.18
N CYS A 263 0.30 -21.38 -8.12
CA CYS A 263 -0.55 -20.19 -8.27
C CYS A 263 -1.37 -19.92 -7.01
N ILE A 264 -2.01 -20.95 -6.44
CA ILE A 264 -2.78 -20.85 -5.19
C ILE A 264 -1.85 -20.42 -4.05
N GLY A 265 -0.70 -21.10 -3.87
CA GLY A 265 0.25 -20.84 -2.82
C GLY A 265 0.81 -19.42 -2.86
N TYR A 266 1.26 -18.95 -4.02
CA TYR A 266 1.78 -17.59 -4.16
C TYR A 266 0.71 -16.53 -4.01
N THR A 267 -0.53 -16.79 -4.42
CA THR A 267 -1.65 -15.87 -4.21
C THR A 267 -1.96 -15.70 -2.72
N VAL A 268 -1.99 -16.81 -1.97
CA VAL A 268 -2.16 -16.78 -0.51
C VAL A 268 -0.99 -16.05 0.15
N LEU A 269 0.24 -16.33 -0.28
CA LEU A 269 1.44 -15.65 0.22
C LEU A 269 1.35 -14.13 -0.01
N LEU A 270 0.94 -13.70 -1.21
CA LEU A 270 0.75 -12.29 -1.52
C LEU A 270 -0.28 -11.64 -0.58
N CYS A 271 -1.43 -12.28 -0.33
CA CYS A 271 -2.44 -11.76 0.60
C CYS A 271 -1.84 -11.49 2.00
N PHE A 272 -1.08 -12.44 2.54
CA PHE A 272 -0.41 -12.27 3.84
C PHE A 272 0.67 -11.19 3.82
N MET A 273 1.46 -11.11 2.76
CA MET A 273 2.50 -10.07 2.64
C MET A 273 1.91 -8.68 2.52
N LEU A 274 0.83 -8.52 1.75
CA LEU A 274 0.13 -7.24 1.62
C LEU A 274 -0.40 -6.75 2.98
N MET A 275 -0.97 -7.63 3.81
CA MET A 275 -1.40 -7.28 5.18
C MET A 275 -0.25 -6.80 6.06
N LYS A 276 0.97 -7.31 5.84
CA LYS A 276 2.16 -6.92 6.62
C LYS A 276 2.83 -5.64 6.13
N THR A 277 2.51 -5.12 4.94
CA THR A 277 3.17 -3.93 4.38
C THR A 277 3.10 -2.72 5.30
N GLY A 278 1.95 -2.49 5.97
CA GLY A 278 1.80 -1.41 6.93
C GLY A 278 2.73 -1.54 8.14
N THR A 279 2.82 -2.75 8.72
CA THR A 279 3.71 -3.02 9.86
C THR A 279 5.18 -2.89 9.46
N ILE A 280 5.55 -3.41 8.29
CA ILE A 280 6.92 -3.31 7.75
C ILE A 280 7.28 -1.83 7.53
N SER A 281 6.39 -1.07 6.92
CA SER A 281 6.62 0.36 6.70
C SER A 281 6.81 1.11 8.01
N LYS A 282 5.93 0.91 9.00
CA LYS A 282 6.07 1.51 10.34
C LYS A 282 7.40 1.12 11.01
N SER A 283 7.83 -0.12 10.86
CA SER A 283 9.13 -0.58 11.39
C SER A 283 10.31 0.13 10.72
N ILE A 284 10.30 0.29 9.40
CA ILE A 284 11.37 0.97 8.65
C ILE A 284 11.52 2.43 9.11
N PHE A 285 10.42 3.13 9.34
CA PHE A 285 10.43 4.53 9.78
C PHE A 285 10.45 4.69 11.31
N SER A 286 10.57 3.59 12.07
CA SER A 286 10.54 3.59 13.55
C SER A 286 9.31 4.35 14.09
N ALA A 287 8.15 4.17 13.44
CA ALA A 287 6.87 4.72 13.84
C ALA A 287 6.17 3.77 14.84
N HIS A 288 5.78 4.29 15.98
CA HIS A 288 5.17 3.52 17.08
C HIS A 288 3.76 3.99 17.37
#